data_777083fe09c5f4612e33f396f91aae46
#
_entry.id   777083fe09c5f4612e33f396f91aae46
#
_cell.length_a   1.000
_cell.length_b   1.000
_cell.length_c   1.000
_cell.angle_alpha   90.00
_cell.angle_beta   90.00
_cell.angle_gamma   90.00
#
_symmetry.space_group_name_H-M   'P 1'
#
loop_
_entity.id
_entity.type
_entity.pdbx_description
1 polymer ?
#
loop_
_entity_poly.entity_id
_entity_poly.type
_entity_poly.pdbx_seq_one_letter_code
_entity_poly.pdbx_strand_id
1 'polypeptide(L)'
;GTVQTLTTSLMDGRFHDFQMQYNGQTHVLTIKLKEPAGHLNDSVQTHEDEQWVTWTYQIPDIPGNGNVAMALDLAATTGELTNLQQFRLTSFTFSPAASVNVEYLNEQGQLIHQTGVHYSGAPVIGNTYSTDQLNLPGYTYIGLGKGSLAPSGTLRKEGLNGTVIYVYGRTEKITVNYQDVSADDPQNLSGYDQELTGARNQSSDYSTAKIIKELEAKGYQLVNDPTGGKVLKYGDGAQSYTVKLEH
;
A
#
# COMPACT_ATOMS: atom_id res chain seq x y z
N GLY A 1 4.41 -18.92 22.57
CA GLY A 1 3.22 -19.75 22.72
C GLY A 1 3.26 -20.49 24.05
N THR A 2 2.12 -20.64 24.68
CA THR A 2 1.98 -21.44 25.88
C THR A 2 2.08 -22.92 25.52
N VAL A 3 3.01 -23.64 26.16
CA VAL A 3 3.07 -25.09 26.06
C VAL A 3 2.08 -25.64 27.08
N GLN A 4 1.09 -26.38 26.62
CA GLN A 4 0.21 -27.16 27.48
C GLN A 4 0.45 -28.63 27.20
N THR A 5 0.46 -29.43 28.22
CA THR A 5 0.66 -30.88 28.16
C THR A 5 -0.68 -31.57 28.33
N LEU A 6 -0.94 -32.59 27.54
CA LEU A 6 -2.09 -33.45 27.74
C LEU A 6 -1.97 -34.21 29.07
N THR A 7 -3.06 -34.34 29.79
CA THR A 7 -3.14 -35.03 31.06
C THR A 7 -3.73 -36.43 30.95
N THR A 8 -4.31 -36.77 29.80
CA THR A 8 -4.86 -38.10 29.50
C THR A 8 -4.32 -38.66 28.19
N SER A 9 -4.39 -39.97 28.05
CA SER A 9 -3.98 -40.65 26.80
C SER A 9 -5.05 -40.50 25.72
N LEU A 10 -4.62 -40.15 24.51
CA LEU A 10 -5.46 -40.17 23.31
C LEU A 10 -5.41 -41.57 22.63
N MET A 11 -4.65 -42.52 23.15
CA MET A 11 -4.44 -43.85 22.57
C MET A 11 -5.49 -44.84 23.09
N ASP A 12 -6.76 -44.48 22.98
CA ASP A 12 -7.89 -45.27 23.47
C ASP A 12 -8.72 -45.92 22.34
N GLY A 13 -8.26 -45.81 21.11
CA GLY A 13 -8.94 -46.34 19.93
C GLY A 13 -10.19 -45.56 19.50
N ARG A 14 -10.42 -44.36 20.04
CA ARG A 14 -11.57 -43.50 19.72
C ARG A 14 -11.15 -42.27 18.91
N PHE A 15 -12.12 -41.61 18.31
CA PHE A 15 -11.94 -40.28 17.76
C PHE A 15 -12.14 -39.23 18.84
N HIS A 16 -11.18 -38.30 18.94
CA HIS A 16 -11.25 -37.15 19.85
C HIS A 16 -11.54 -35.90 19.06
N ASP A 17 -12.37 -35.01 19.59
CA ASP A 17 -12.72 -33.76 18.92
C ASP A 17 -11.51 -32.83 18.87
N PHE A 18 -11.23 -32.35 17.69
CA PHE A 18 -10.17 -31.41 17.39
C PHE A 18 -10.74 -30.19 16.65
N GLN A 19 -10.36 -29.01 17.07
CA GLN A 19 -10.76 -27.76 16.45
C GLN A 19 -9.54 -26.91 16.13
N MET A 20 -9.52 -26.33 14.96
CA MET A 20 -8.50 -25.36 14.56
C MET A 20 -9.19 -24.10 14.03
N GLN A 21 -8.79 -22.95 14.53
CA GLN A 21 -9.32 -21.65 14.11
C GLN A 21 -8.16 -20.68 13.89
N TYR A 22 -8.09 -20.12 12.70
CA TYR A 22 -7.18 -19.01 12.40
C TYR A 22 -7.98 -17.72 12.26
N ASN A 23 -7.53 -16.67 12.96
CA ASN A 23 -8.08 -15.34 12.85
C ASN A 23 -7.15 -14.48 11.99
N GLY A 24 -7.58 -14.14 10.77
CA GLY A 24 -6.79 -13.37 9.82
C GLY A 24 -6.58 -11.89 10.19
N GLN A 25 -7.31 -11.35 11.18
CA GLN A 25 -7.11 -9.98 11.67
C GLN A 25 -6.02 -9.91 12.74
N THR A 26 -6.03 -10.88 13.65
CA THR A 26 -5.09 -10.92 14.75
C THR A 26 -3.90 -11.83 14.48
N HIS A 27 -3.92 -12.57 13.36
CA HIS A 27 -2.94 -13.59 12.98
C HIS A 27 -2.74 -14.67 14.06
N VAL A 28 -3.77 -14.92 14.86
CA VAL A 28 -3.73 -15.93 15.91
C VAL A 28 -4.33 -17.23 15.41
N LEU A 29 -3.56 -18.30 15.51
CA LEU A 29 -4.00 -19.67 15.35
C LEU A 29 -4.38 -20.22 16.73
N THR A 30 -5.61 -20.69 16.87
CA THR A 30 -6.12 -21.39 18.06
C THR A 30 -6.35 -22.85 17.73
N ILE A 31 -5.76 -23.73 18.48
CA ILE A 31 -5.93 -25.19 18.38
C ILE A 31 -6.57 -25.67 19.67
N LYS A 32 -7.60 -26.49 19.56
CA LYS A 32 -8.25 -27.13 20.69
C LYS A 32 -8.34 -28.63 20.46
N LEU A 33 -8.02 -29.37 21.47
CA LEU A 33 -8.20 -30.83 21.51
C LEU A 33 -9.01 -31.21 22.74
N LYS A 34 -9.99 -32.07 22.56
CA LYS A 34 -10.82 -32.56 23.64
C LYS A 34 -10.17 -33.80 24.26
N GLU A 35 -9.70 -33.65 25.49
CA GLU A 35 -9.17 -34.79 26.27
C GLU A 35 -10.30 -35.61 26.83
N PRO A 36 -10.20 -36.98 26.78
CA PRO A 36 -11.15 -37.84 27.46
C PRO A 36 -11.01 -37.74 28.99
N ALA A 37 -12.06 -38.10 29.71
CA ALA A 37 -11.97 -38.32 31.14
C ALA A 37 -11.00 -39.46 31.45
N GLY A 38 -10.33 -39.37 32.57
CA GLY A 38 -9.36 -40.38 33.01
C GLY A 38 -8.01 -39.82 33.37
N HIS A 39 -6.94 -40.59 33.23
CA HIS A 39 -5.58 -40.21 33.55
C HIS A 39 -4.56 -40.84 32.60
N LEU A 40 -3.44 -40.17 32.45
CA LEU A 40 -2.35 -40.59 31.56
C LEU A 40 -1.57 -41.76 32.15
N ASN A 41 -1.38 -41.76 33.45
CA ASN A 41 -0.77 -42.81 34.24
C ASN A 41 -1.07 -42.59 35.73
N ASP A 42 -0.71 -43.52 36.61
CA ASP A 42 -1.04 -43.52 38.04
C ASP A 42 -0.51 -42.30 38.83
N SER A 43 0.37 -41.52 38.25
CA SER A 43 0.99 -40.35 38.88
C SER A 43 0.51 -39.00 38.39
N VAL A 44 -0.38 -38.95 37.40
CA VAL A 44 -0.89 -37.73 36.79
C VAL A 44 -2.29 -37.40 37.27
N GLN A 45 -2.62 -36.12 37.34
CA GLN A 45 -3.94 -35.66 37.71
C GLN A 45 -5.03 -36.30 36.82
N THR A 46 -6.08 -36.77 37.47
CA THR A 46 -7.27 -37.28 36.80
C THR A 46 -8.31 -36.18 36.71
N HIS A 47 -9.12 -36.21 35.65
CA HIS A 47 -10.34 -35.43 35.60
C HIS A 47 -11.55 -36.32 35.25
N GLU A 48 -12.68 -36.05 35.91
CA GLU A 48 -13.86 -36.90 35.82
C GLU A 48 -14.61 -36.69 34.50
N ASP A 49 -14.50 -35.50 33.90
CA ASP A 49 -15.17 -35.12 32.68
C ASP A 49 -14.19 -34.87 31.53
N GLU A 50 -14.68 -34.97 30.30
CA GLU A 50 -13.94 -34.50 29.12
C GLU A 50 -13.65 -32.99 29.20
N GLN A 51 -12.45 -32.58 28.83
CA GLN A 51 -12.08 -31.16 28.85
C GLN A 51 -11.33 -30.76 27.61
N TRP A 52 -11.44 -29.45 27.25
CA TRP A 52 -10.72 -28.86 26.14
C TRP A 52 -9.35 -28.36 26.58
N VAL A 53 -8.31 -28.85 25.94
CA VAL A 53 -6.97 -28.26 26.02
C VAL A 53 -6.82 -27.31 24.84
N THR A 54 -6.35 -26.10 25.11
CA THR A 54 -6.28 -25.03 24.10
C THR A 54 -4.86 -24.50 23.97
N TRP A 55 -4.36 -24.41 22.76
CA TRP A 55 -3.10 -23.75 22.41
C TRP A 55 -3.38 -22.57 21.54
N THR A 56 -2.61 -21.50 21.71
CA THR A 56 -2.63 -20.33 20.84
C THR A 56 -1.23 -20.06 20.32
N TYR A 57 -1.14 -19.72 19.05
CA TYR A 57 0.10 -19.39 18.39
C TYR A 57 -0.07 -18.13 17.53
N GLN A 58 0.82 -17.15 17.72
CA GLN A 58 0.88 -15.96 16.87
C GLN A 58 1.63 -16.33 15.61
N ILE A 59 0.94 -16.31 14.46
CA ILE A 59 1.56 -16.47 13.16
C ILE A 59 2.28 -15.15 12.81
N PRO A 60 3.59 -15.18 12.54
CA PRO A 60 4.32 -13.97 12.14
C PRO A 60 3.80 -13.40 10.82
N ASP A 61 3.82 -12.07 10.70
CA ASP A 61 3.56 -11.41 9.42
C ASP A 61 4.63 -11.81 8.39
N ILE A 62 4.19 -12.12 7.17
CA ILE A 62 5.10 -12.38 6.06
C ILE A 62 5.36 -11.05 5.37
N PRO A 63 6.60 -10.50 5.44
CA PRO A 63 6.92 -9.22 4.83
C PRO A 63 6.63 -9.21 3.31
N GLY A 64 5.99 -8.16 2.84
CA GLY A 64 5.81 -7.89 1.42
C GLY A 64 4.55 -8.46 0.76
N ASN A 65 3.70 -9.17 1.48
CA ASN A 65 2.45 -9.71 0.94
C ASN A 65 1.27 -9.35 1.83
N GLY A 66 0.53 -8.32 1.48
CA GLY A 66 -0.75 -7.99 2.12
C GLY A 66 -1.84 -9.07 1.99
N ASN A 67 -1.58 -10.15 1.24
CA ASN A 67 -2.46 -11.29 1.03
C ASN A 67 -1.68 -12.58 1.18
N VAL A 68 -1.75 -13.19 2.35
CA VAL A 68 -1.19 -14.52 2.58
C VAL A 68 -2.25 -15.56 2.19
N ALA A 69 -2.02 -16.27 1.10
CA ALA A 69 -2.74 -17.51 0.84
C ALA A 69 -2.27 -18.54 1.88
N MET A 70 -3.18 -18.99 2.73
CA MET A 70 -2.88 -20.04 3.71
C MET A 70 -3.40 -21.37 3.20
N ALA A 71 -2.56 -22.40 3.26
CA ALA A 71 -2.95 -23.79 3.08
C ALA A 71 -3.07 -24.46 4.45
N LEU A 72 -4.14 -25.20 4.67
CA LEU A 72 -4.26 -26.07 5.82
C LEU A 72 -3.77 -27.46 5.39
N ASP A 73 -2.73 -27.93 6.06
CA ASP A 73 -2.24 -29.29 5.94
C ASP A 73 -2.27 -29.97 7.31
N LEU A 74 -2.76 -31.20 7.36
CA LEU A 74 -2.81 -32.02 8.55
C LEU A 74 -1.95 -33.26 8.30
N ALA A 75 -0.85 -33.34 9.02
CA ALA A 75 0.06 -34.48 8.98
C ALA A 75 0.14 -35.14 10.35
N ALA A 76 0.27 -36.45 10.36
CA ALA A 76 0.51 -37.21 11.56
C ALA A 76 1.65 -38.21 11.32
N THR A 77 2.51 -38.37 12.31
CA THR A 77 3.64 -39.30 12.23
C THR A 77 3.76 -40.04 13.54
N THR A 78 4.18 -41.30 13.46
CA THR A 78 4.61 -42.10 14.60
C THR A 78 6.13 -42.11 14.62
N GLY A 79 6.71 -42.16 15.81
CA GLY A 79 8.16 -42.33 15.97
C GLY A 79 8.63 -43.75 15.58
N GLU A 80 9.30 -44.42 16.49
CA GLU A 80 9.86 -45.78 16.24
C GLU A 80 8.81 -46.91 16.17
N LEU A 81 7.58 -46.65 16.64
CA LEU A 81 6.50 -47.64 16.67
C LEU A 81 5.42 -47.29 15.65
N THR A 82 4.85 -48.32 15.03
CA THR A 82 3.73 -48.17 14.08
C THR A 82 2.41 -48.00 14.85
N ASN A 83 1.64 -46.97 14.50
CA ASN A 83 0.29 -46.77 15.00
C ASN A 83 -0.61 -46.25 13.86
N LEU A 84 -1.87 -46.70 13.84
CA LEU A 84 -2.86 -46.18 12.92
C LEU A 84 -3.32 -44.81 13.42
N GLN A 85 -3.06 -43.79 12.62
CA GLN A 85 -3.53 -42.43 12.85
C GLN A 85 -4.55 -42.08 11.79
N GLN A 86 -5.71 -41.61 12.20
CA GLN A 86 -6.82 -41.26 11.35
C GLN A 86 -7.38 -39.90 11.79
N PHE A 87 -7.78 -39.07 10.81
CA PHE A 87 -8.63 -37.94 11.10
C PHE A 87 -9.84 -37.94 10.18
N ARG A 88 -10.93 -37.33 10.65
CA ARG A 88 -12.15 -37.16 9.90
C ARG A 88 -12.57 -35.67 9.96
N LEU A 89 -12.57 -35.01 8.81
CA LEU A 89 -13.07 -33.66 8.72
C LEU A 89 -14.59 -33.65 8.84
N THR A 90 -15.12 -33.01 9.88
CA THR A 90 -16.56 -32.91 10.14
C THR A 90 -17.16 -31.59 9.65
N SER A 91 -16.37 -30.53 9.67
CA SER A 91 -16.75 -29.23 9.11
C SER A 91 -15.51 -28.42 8.72
N PHE A 92 -15.67 -27.61 7.70
CA PHE A 92 -14.68 -26.65 7.25
C PHE A 92 -15.41 -25.39 6.78
N THR A 93 -15.10 -24.27 7.40
CA THR A 93 -15.62 -22.97 7.02
C THR A 93 -14.47 -21.98 6.83
N PHE A 94 -14.56 -21.16 5.81
CA PHE A 94 -13.60 -20.11 5.55
C PHE A 94 -14.28 -18.92 4.89
N SER A 95 -13.68 -17.75 5.06
CA SER A 95 -14.05 -16.55 4.30
C SER A 95 -13.01 -16.37 3.21
N PRO A 96 -13.38 -16.45 1.93
CA PRO A 96 -12.45 -16.25 0.85
C PRO A 96 -11.79 -14.86 0.93
N ALA A 97 -10.48 -14.81 0.70
CA ALA A 97 -9.77 -13.55 0.66
C ALA A 97 -10.20 -12.72 -0.55
N ALA A 98 -10.26 -11.42 -0.36
CA ALA A 98 -10.45 -10.42 -1.40
C ALA A 98 -9.29 -9.43 -1.35
N SER A 99 -8.83 -8.91 -2.49
CA SER A 99 -7.66 -8.05 -2.52
C SER A 99 -7.79 -6.91 -3.51
N VAL A 100 -6.94 -5.91 -3.32
CA VAL A 100 -6.68 -4.80 -4.25
C VAL A 100 -5.17 -4.69 -4.38
N ASN A 101 -4.68 -4.45 -5.59
CA ASN A 101 -3.29 -4.06 -5.81
C ASN A 101 -3.15 -2.53 -5.79
N VAL A 102 -1.95 -2.06 -5.48
CA VAL A 102 -1.56 -0.66 -5.65
C VAL A 102 -0.26 -0.59 -6.42
N GLU A 103 -0.20 0.30 -7.41
CA GLU A 103 0.97 0.51 -8.26
C GLU A 103 1.26 2.00 -8.37
N TYR A 104 2.55 2.35 -8.33
CA TYR A 104 3.06 3.70 -8.52
C TYR A 104 3.89 3.66 -9.79
N LEU A 105 3.38 4.29 -10.86
CA LEU A 105 3.95 4.22 -12.20
C LEU A 105 4.50 5.59 -12.63
N ASN A 106 5.56 5.59 -13.43
CA ASN A 106 5.96 6.79 -14.16
C ASN A 106 5.10 6.99 -15.43
N GLU A 107 5.37 8.06 -16.18
CA GLU A 107 4.64 8.40 -17.43
C GLU A 107 4.81 7.33 -18.52
N GLN A 108 5.82 6.49 -18.45
CA GLN A 108 6.08 5.38 -19.35
C GLN A 108 5.42 4.08 -18.90
N GLY A 109 4.68 4.10 -17.78
CA GLY A 109 4.05 2.92 -17.21
C GLY A 109 5.00 1.97 -16.48
N GLN A 110 6.21 2.43 -16.16
CA GLN A 110 7.17 1.64 -15.38
C GLN A 110 6.89 1.80 -13.90
N LEU A 111 6.98 0.70 -13.16
CA LEU A 111 6.82 0.69 -11.71
C LEU A 111 7.98 1.43 -11.03
N ILE A 112 7.68 2.45 -10.24
CA ILE A 112 8.68 3.27 -9.54
C ILE A 112 8.65 3.07 -8.02
N HIS A 113 7.56 2.54 -7.48
CA HIS A 113 7.43 2.24 -6.06
C HIS A 113 6.35 1.18 -5.81
N GLN A 114 6.46 0.45 -4.70
CA GLN A 114 5.46 -0.49 -4.19
C GLN A 114 5.21 -0.25 -2.71
N THR A 115 3.96 -0.41 -2.29
CA THR A 115 3.56 -0.41 -0.88
C THR A 115 2.37 -1.35 -0.68
N GLY A 116 1.96 -1.53 0.58
CA GLY A 116 0.78 -2.31 0.92
C GLY A 116 -0.53 -1.53 0.74
N VAL A 117 -1.63 -2.25 0.80
CA VAL A 117 -3.00 -1.74 0.85
C VAL A 117 -3.50 -1.86 2.28
N HIS A 118 -4.15 -0.82 2.80
CA HIS A 118 -4.77 -0.84 4.11
C HIS A 118 -6.18 -1.42 4.01
N TYR A 119 -6.52 -2.33 4.91
CA TYR A 119 -7.87 -2.90 5.01
C TYR A 119 -8.48 -2.56 6.37
N SER A 120 -9.80 -2.35 6.42
CA SER A 120 -10.53 -2.06 7.66
C SER A 120 -10.64 -3.26 8.62
N GLY A 121 -10.06 -4.39 8.25
CA GLY A 121 -10.07 -5.65 8.98
C GLY A 121 -9.49 -6.74 8.09
N ALA A 122 -9.95 -7.99 8.22
CA ALA A 122 -9.57 -9.05 7.30
C ALA A 122 -9.91 -8.66 5.84
N PRO A 123 -9.06 -8.96 4.86
CA PRO A 123 -9.31 -8.66 3.46
C PRO A 123 -10.35 -9.64 2.87
N VAL A 124 -11.61 -9.40 3.17
CA VAL A 124 -12.77 -10.20 2.72
C VAL A 124 -13.85 -9.31 2.15
N ILE A 125 -14.80 -9.89 1.40
CA ILE A 125 -15.93 -9.18 0.83
C ILE A 125 -16.67 -8.39 1.93
N GLY A 126 -17.03 -7.15 1.63
CA GLY A 126 -17.74 -6.24 2.52
C GLY A 126 -16.84 -5.31 3.34
N ASN A 127 -15.56 -5.67 3.57
CA ASN A 127 -14.59 -4.78 4.21
C ASN A 127 -14.06 -3.73 3.22
N THR A 128 -13.55 -2.65 3.76
CA THR A 128 -13.01 -1.54 2.95
C THR A 128 -11.51 -1.64 2.78
N TYR A 129 -11.02 -1.06 1.69
CA TYR A 129 -9.60 -0.84 1.45
C TYR A 129 -9.31 0.65 1.32
N SER A 130 -8.08 1.04 1.58
CA SER A 130 -7.53 2.35 1.24
C SER A 130 -6.05 2.22 0.84
N THR A 131 -5.62 3.15 0.01
CA THR A 131 -4.24 3.28 -0.47
C THR A 131 -3.81 4.73 -0.35
N ASP A 132 -2.51 4.99 -0.27
CA ASP A 132 -1.96 6.32 -0.07
C ASP A 132 -1.33 6.88 -1.34
N GLN A 133 -1.62 8.14 -1.65
CA GLN A 133 -0.82 8.92 -2.58
C GLN A 133 0.49 9.30 -1.87
N LEU A 134 1.62 8.84 -2.37
CA LEU A 134 2.92 9.05 -1.75
C LEU A 134 3.65 10.28 -2.32
N ASN A 135 4.47 10.91 -1.48
CA ASN A 135 5.48 11.86 -1.93
C ASN A 135 6.75 11.08 -2.31
N LEU A 136 7.01 10.93 -3.60
CA LEU A 136 8.17 10.19 -4.11
C LEU A 136 9.28 11.16 -4.52
N PRO A 137 10.51 11.06 -3.98
CA PRO A 137 11.61 11.93 -4.34
C PRO A 137 11.89 11.93 -5.84
N GLY A 138 11.98 13.11 -6.44
CA GLY A 138 12.22 13.29 -7.87
C GLY A 138 10.99 13.10 -8.76
N TYR A 139 9.81 12.87 -8.18
CA TYR A 139 8.56 12.70 -8.89
C TYR A 139 7.46 13.60 -8.35
N THR A 140 6.61 14.06 -9.24
CA THR A 140 5.41 14.83 -8.95
C THR A 140 4.18 14.02 -9.38
N TYR A 141 3.19 13.91 -8.50
CA TYR A 141 1.95 13.21 -8.79
C TYR A 141 1.17 13.90 -9.91
N ILE A 142 0.69 13.12 -10.88
CA ILE A 142 -0.09 13.60 -12.02
C ILE A 142 -1.58 13.28 -11.83
N GLY A 143 -1.90 12.08 -11.39
CA GLY A 143 -3.26 11.61 -11.27
C GLY A 143 -3.37 10.10 -11.21
N LEU A 144 -4.60 9.59 -11.15
CA LEU A 144 -4.86 8.16 -11.26
C LEU A 144 -4.73 7.70 -12.72
N GLY A 145 -4.14 6.52 -12.90
CA GLY A 145 -3.96 5.88 -14.18
C GLY A 145 -5.28 5.40 -14.79
N LYS A 146 -5.27 5.20 -16.11
CA LYS A 146 -6.43 4.65 -16.81
C LYS A 146 -6.77 3.25 -16.28
N GLY A 147 -8.04 3.04 -15.95
CA GLY A 147 -8.52 1.76 -15.39
C GLY A 147 -8.22 1.57 -13.90
N SER A 148 -7.67 2.58 -13.23
CA SER A 148 -7.47 2.56 -11.79
C SER A 148 -8.78 2.44 -11.02
N LEU A 149 -8.75 1.67 -9.93
CA LEU A 149 -9.77 1.81 -8.89
C LEU A 149 -9.62 3.18 -8.19
N ALA A 150 -10.67 3.59 -7.47
CA ALA A 150 -10.57 4.70 -6.53
C ALA A 150 -9.54 4.39 -5.42
N PRO A 151 -8.87 5.40 -4.81
CA PRO A 151 -7.92 5.20 -3.72
C PRO A 151 -8.48 4.46 -2.51
N SER A 152 -9.77 4.46 -2.32
CA SER A 152 -10.49 3.73 -1.28
C SER A 152 -11.82 3.19 -1.80
N GLY A 153 -12.28 2.12 -1.20
CA GLY A 153 -13.55 1.50 -1.59
C GLY A 153 -13.87 0.26 -0.78
N THR A 154 -14.86 -0.51 -1.24
CA THR A 154 -15.30 -1.76 -0.62
C THR A 154 -14.90 -2.95 -1.47
N LEU A 155 -14.42 -4.01 -0.86
CA LEU A 155 -14.14 -5.29 -1.51
C LEU A 155 -15.46 -5.96 -1.89
N ARG A 156 -15.66 -6.23 -3.19
CA ARG A 156 -16.96 -6.67 -3.74
C ARG A 156 -16.96 -8.10 -4.22
N LYS A 157 -15.80 -8.69 -4.46
CA LYS A 157 -15.65 -10.07 -4.93
C LYS A 157 -14.43 -10.74 -4.30
N GLU A 158 -14.45 -12.05 -4.31
CA GLU A 158 -13.29 -12.87 -3.95
C GLU A 158 -12.12 -12.64 -4.91
N GLY A 159 -10.90 -12.81 -4.40
CA GLY A 159 -9.67 -12.58 -5.15
C GLY A 159 -9.43 -11.10 -5.45
N LEU A 160 -8.75 -10.83 -6.55
CA LEU A 160 -8.35 -9.48 -6.93
C LEU A 160 -9.55 -8.64 -7.42
N ASN A 161 -9.85 -7.55 -6.72
CA ASN A 161 -10.90 -6.59 -7.08
C ASN A 161 -10.43 -5.61 -8.16
N GLY A 162 -9.15 -5.35 -8.25
CA GLY A 162 -8.53 -4.46 -9.23
C GLY A 162 -7.26 -3.82 -8.68
N THR A 163 -6.77 -2.80 -9.38
CA THR A 163 -5.54 -2.10 -9.03
C THR A 163 -5.83 -0.60 -8.89
N VAL A 164 -5.31 0.00 -7.84
CA VAL A 164 -5.19 1.46 -7.72
C VAL A 164 -3.87 1.86 -8.36
N ILE A 165 -3.91 2.73 -9.35
CA ILE A 165 -2.75 3.13 -10.15
C ILE A 165 -2.50 4.62 -9.95
N TYR A 166 -1.41 4.97 -9.27
CA TYR A 166 -0.93 6.34 -9.13
C TYR A 166 0.11 6.63 -10.20
N VAL A 167 -0.11 7.67 -11.01
CA VAL A 167 0.82 8.08 -12.06
C VAL A 167 1.60 9.32 -11.63
N TYR A 168 2.90 9.27 -11.83
CA TYR A 168 3.85 10.32 -11.49
C TYR A 168 4.65 10.72 -12.72
N GLY A 169 4.94 12.01 -12.83
CA GLY A 169 5.92 12.53 -13.77
C GLY A 169 7.23 12.88 -13.06
N ARG A 170 8.33 12.80 -13.78
CA ARG A 170 9.60 13.32 -13.27
C ARG A 170 9.43 14.79 -12.91
N THR A 171 9.91 15.20 -11.73
CA THR A 171 9.84 16.59 -11.30
C THR A 171 10.83 17.43 -12.10
N GLU A 172 10.33 18.45 -12.78
CA GLU A 172 11.11 19.41 -13.55
C GLU A 172 10.92 20.83 -13.00
N LYS A 173 11.88 21.71 -13.33
CA LYS A 173 11.92 23.08 -12.83
C LYS A 173 11.87 24.07 -14.00
N ILE A 174 11.12 25.17 -13.82
CA ILE A 174 11.14 26.33 -14.70
C ILE A 174 11.50 27.55 -13.85
N THR A 175 12.48 28.32 -14.30
CA THR A 175 12.83 29.62 -13.73
C THR A 175 12.50 30.72 -14.72
N VAL A 176 11.79 31.75 -14.30
CA VAL A 176 11.49 32.92 -15.12
C VAL A 176 12.02 34.15 -14.39
N ASN A 177 12.97 34.84 -15.01
CA ASN A 177 13.55 36.07 -14.49
C ASN A 177 13.05 37.27 -15.29
N TYR A 178 12.95 38.42 -14.63
CA TYR A 178 12.55 39.68 -15.23
C TYR A 178 13.69 40.69 -15.07
N GLN A 179 14.06 41.35 -16.17
CA GLN A 179 15.18 42.31 -16.19
C GLN A 179 14.76 43.66 -16.81
N ASP A 180 15.17 44.72 -16.17
CA ASP A 180 15.20 46.06 -16.72
C ASP A 180 16.50 46.24 -17.52
N VAL A 181 16.36 46.51 -18.80
CA VAL A 181 17.46 46.69 -19.75
C VAL A 181 17.60 48.12 -20.22
N SER A 182 17.04 49.07 -19.48
CA SER A 182 17.12 50.50 -19.81
C SER A 182 18.55 51.05 -19.80
N ALA A 183 19.44 50.47 -19.03
CA ALA A 183 20.86 50.80 -18.95
C ALA A 183 21.75 49.71 -19.53
N ASP A 184 23.02 50.06 -19.83
CA ASP A 184 23.99 49.08 -20.32
C ASP A 184 24.22 47.87 -19.39
N ASP A 185 23.99 48.10 -18.10
CA ASP A 185 24.04 47.02 -17.07
C ASP A 185 22.60 46.64 -16.69
N PRO A 186 22.08 45.51 -17.16
CA PRO A 186 20.71 45.08 -16.86
C PRO A 186 20.47 44.85 -15.38
N GLN A 187 19.38 45.38 -14.86
CA GLN A 187 18.99 45.24 -13.46
C GLN A 187 17.92 44.13 -13.30
N ASN A 188 18.13 43.25 -12.33
CA ASN A 188 17.17 42.17 -12.09
C ASN A 188 15.96 42.69 -11.30
N LEU A 189 14.75 42.46 -11.82
CA LEU A 189 13.48 42.74 -11.17
C LEU A 189 13.08 41.55 -10.29
N SER A 190 13.93 41.19 -9.31
CA SER A 190 13.86 39.94 -8.54
C SER A 190 12.53 39.75 -7.80
N GLY A 191 11.79 40.82 -7.50
CA GLY A 191 10.46 40.74 -6.89
C GLY A 191 9.40 40.10 -7.81
N TYR A 192 9.71 39.91 -9.10
CA TYR A 192 8.83 39.30 -10.11
C TYR A 192 9.30 37.92 -10.55
N ASP A 193 10.50 37.50 -10.17
CA ASP A 193 11.05 36.20 -10.55
C ASP A 193 10.16 35.05 -10.07
N GLN A 194 10.11 34.01 -10.87
CA GLN A 194 9.30 32.83 -10.58
C GLN A 194 10.16 31.56 -10.63
N GLU A 195 9.98 30.72 -9.62
CA GLU A 195 10.47 29.35 -9.62
C GLU A 195 9.27 28.40 -9.56
N LEU A 196 9.13 27.58 -10.60
CA LEU A 196 8.02 26.65 -10.76
C LEU A 196 8.58 25.23 -10.76
N THR A 197 7.88 24.33 -10.10
CA THR A 197 8.19 22.89 -10.11
C THR A 197 6.94 22.09 -10.43
N GLY A 198 7.08 21.03 -11.22
CA GLY A 198 5.94 20.19 -11.59
C GLY A 198 6.36 18.97 -12.38
N ALA A 199 5.39 18.15 -12.72
CA ALA A 199 5.62 16.95 -13.50
C ALA A 199 5.96 17.25 -14.95
N ARG A 200 6.98 16.58 -15.49
CA ARG A 200 7.34 16.65 -16.90
C ARG A 200 6.11 16.47 -17.79
N ASN A 201 6.07 17.21 -18.90
CA ASN A 201 4.98 17.22 -19.87
C ASN A 201 3.64 17.79 -19.37
N GLN A 202 3.55 18.22 -18.11
CA GLN A 202 2.36 18.88 -17.58
C GLN A 202 2.44 20.41 -17.74
N SER A 203 1.28 21.07 -17.74
CA SER A 203 1.18 22.53 -17.72
C SER A 203 1.63 23.05 -16.35
N SER A 204 2.31 24.20 -16.35
CA SER A 204 2.65 24.93 -15.12
C SER A 204 1.51 25.86 -14.66
N ASP A 205 0.48 26.05 -15.47
CA ASP A 205 -0.58 27.06 -15.31
C ASP A 205 -0.07 28.51 -15.20
N TYR A 206 1.21 28.73 -15.52
CA TYR A 206 1.87 30.02 -15.46
C TYR A 206 2.17 30.55 -16.88
N SER A 207 1.93 31.84 -17.07
CA SER A 207 2.42 32.61 -18.22
C SER A 207 2.99 33.95 -17.76
N THR A 208 3.94 34.49 -18.52
CA THR A 208 4.58 35.79 -18.30
C THR A 208 3.63 36.97 -18.46
N ALA A 209 2.53 36.79 -19.22
CA ALA A 209 1.62 37.84 -19.66
C ALA A 209 1.04 38.68 -18.49
N LYS A 210 0.76 38.05 -17.34
CA LYS A 210 0.20 38.77 -16.18
C LYS A 210 1.23 39.74 -15.56
N ILE A 211 2.47 39.27 -15.38
CA ILE A 211 3.54 40.09 -14.80
C ILE A 211 3.98 41.20 -15.77
N ILE A 212 4.08 40.89 -17.06
CA ILE A 212 4.35 41.90 -18.11
C ILE A 212 3.34 43.03 -18.00
N LYS A 213 2.05 42.71 -17.98
CA LYS A 213 0.97 43.70 -17.86
C LYS A 213 1.05 44.55 -16.61
N GLU A 214 1.47 43.94 -15.46
CA GLU A 214 1.69 44.66 -14.22
C GLU A 214 2.87 45.64 -14.34
N LEU A 215 3.96 45.23 -14.97
CA LEU A 215 5.13 46.07 -15.19
C LEU A 215 4.86 47.19 -16.18
N GLU A 216 4.11 46.92 -17.25
CA GLU A 216 3.64 47.95 -18.19
C GLU A 216 2.80 49.04 -17.49
N ALA A 217 1.94 48.64 -16.58
CA ALA A 217 1.17 49.60 -15.76
C ALA A 217 2.06 50.47 -14.84
N LYS A 218 3.30 50.06 -14.58
CA LYS A 218 4.33 50.80 -13.81
C LYS A 218 5.27 51.65 -14.72
N GLY A 219 5.03 51.65 -16.03
CA GLY A 219 5.79 52.45 -16.96
C GLY A 219 6.83 51.67 -17.79
N TYR A 220 6.99 50.40 -17.57
CA TYR A 220 7.88 49.56 -18.37
C TYR A 220 7.30 49.26 -19.73
N GLN A 221 8.18 49.04 -20.72
CA GLN A 221 7.82 48.58 -22.06
C GLN A 221 8.48 47.20 -22.31
N LEU A 222 7.74 46.28 -22.90
CA LEU A 222 8.27 44.95 -23.21
C LEU A 222 9.29 45.03 -24.36
N VAL A 223 10.52 44.59 -24.09
CA VAL A 223 11.59 44.49 -25.11
C VAL A 223 11.61 43.07 -25.68
N ASN A 224 11.58 42.05 -24.84
CA ASN A 224 11.62 40.65 -25.25
C ASN A 224 10.98 39.72 -24.23
N ASP A 225 10.06 38.88 -24.71
CA ASP A 225 9.54 37.75 -23.97
C ASP A 225 9.76 36.46 -24.78
N PRO A 226 10.72 35.60 -24.37
CA PRO A 226 11.02 34.37 -25.13
C PRO A 226 9.89 33.33 -25.05
N THR A 227 8.91 33.50 -24.15
CA THR A 227 7.75 32.62 -24.04
C THR A 227 6.59 33.04 -24.91
N GLY A 228 6.60 34.29 -25.38
CA GLY A 228 5.50 34.89 -26.14
C GLY A 228 4.18 34.97 -25.35
N GLY A 229 4.25 35.04 -24.02
CA GLY A 229 3.08 35.11 -23.15
C GLY A 229 2.26 33.81 -23.04
N LYS A 230 2.76 32.72 -23.59
CA LYS A 230 2.08 31.42 -23.55
C LYS A 230 2.22 30.77 -22.18
N VAL A 231 1.24 29.91 -21.81
CA VAL A 231 1.35 29.08 -20.65
C VAL A 231 2.54 28.13 -20.81
N LEU A 232 3.42 28.12 -19.81
CA LEU A 232 4.62 27.30 -19.81
C LEU A 232 4.28 25.83 -19.51
N LYS A 233 5.07 24.94 -20.11
CA LYS A 233 4.97 23.50 -19.92
C LYS A 233 6.32 22.98 -19.47
N TYR A 234 6.32 22.10 -18.46
CA TYR A 234 7.54 21.45 -18.00
C TYR A 234 8.11 20.53 -19.10
N GLY A 235 9.35 20.79 -19.48
CA GLY A 235 10.07 20.05 -20.52
C GLY A 235 10.84 18.86 -19.96
N ASP A 236 11.86 18.45 -20.69
CA ASP A 236 12.82 17.45 -20.25
C ASP A 236 14.07 18.17 -19.73
N GLY A 237 14.17 18.30 -18.42
CA GLY A 237 15.19 19.05 -17.71
C GLY A 237 14.76 20.47 -17.34
N ALA A 238 15.65 21.14 -16.58
CA ALA A 238 15.42 22.50 -16.10
C ALA A 238 15.37 23.51 -17.26
N GLN A 239 14.37 24.39 -17.21
CA GLN A 239 14.16 25.46 -18.18
C GLN A 239 14.37 26.80 -17.51
N SER A 240 14.94 27.79 -18.24
CA SER A 240 15.14 29.14 -17.78
C SER A 240 14.76 30.14 -18.87
N TYR A 241 13.99 31.14 -18.50
CA TYR A 241 13.54 32.23 -19.37
C TYR A 241 13.88 33.57 -18.74
N THR A 242 14.26 34.53 -19.56
CA THR A 242 14.49 35.91 -19.11
C THR A 242 13.64 36.85 -19.95
N VAL A 243 12.67 37.48 -19.31
CA VAL A 243 11.84 38.56 -19.89
C VAL A 243 12.58 39.88 -19.71
N LYS A 244 12.73 40.63 -20.79
CA LYS A 244 13.43 41.91 -20.81
C LYS A 244 12.44 43.04 -21.02
N LEU A 245 12.53 44.06 -20.16
CA LEU A 245 11.73 45.27 -20.24
C LEU A 245 12.66 46.49 -20.16
N GLU A 246 12.20 47.61 -20.62
CA GLU A 246 12.84 48.95 -20.44
C GLU A 246 11.86 49.91 -19.81
N HIS A 247 12.38 50.87 -19.04
CA HIS A 247 11.56 51.88 -18.32
C HIS A 247 11.67 53.25 -18.98
#